data_e57bc9ce0d9191616ff325cc01e7b825
#
_entry.id   e57bc9ce0d9191616ff325cc01e7b825
#
_cell.length_a   1.000
_cell.length_b   1.000
_cell.length_c   1.000
_cell.angle_alpha   90.00
_cell.angle_beta   90.00
_cell.angle_gamma   90.00
#
_symmetry.space_group_name_H-M   'P 1'
#
loop_
_entity.id
_entity.type
_entity.pdbx_description
1 polymer ?
#
loop_
_entity_poly.entity_id
_entity_poly.type
_entity_poly.pdbx_seq_one_letter_code
_entity_poly.pdbx_strand_id
1 'polypeptide(L)'
;MPQTPALILIIDDIPTNLGVMVDLLETEGHRVLVAKNGAEGLLRAESEQPDLILLDVMMPGENGFSVCRRFKASTSTRQIPVIFMTSLDDLQHKLEGFAAGGVDYVTKPVQIAEVVTRVRTHLELSALRRQLATQNQQLREARDELEERVRLRTADLTAEVEERRRAEQELQRYSEQIRHMAHHDPLTGLSNRILFQQRLEQLIADARHRNESVATMFLDLDQFNQINDSFGHAVGDLVLREISQRLSHCLRETDALARWGGDEFVVALSTPDVEQTSRRVAEAMLESLHAPVFAEKHELHLSGSIGISLYPADGLDVQTLLRAADTAMYHAKEKGRGMLEFFTPALTANVQHRTSLAALLHGAQVRNEVYLQYQPQIDIDSGRILGAEALMRWRRPDVGNIAPTEFIPIAEDTGLIQVLGEWALRQACEQAKRWHDAGHRELTMAVNLSVRQLADPKITDRVAKLLEETGFPADSLELEITENLLLQPTDEVLRVLHRFNELGIRLTIDDFGIGYSSLSYLQRFPIQSLKIDRSFVNRIGLAFHDDAIVSAIIALADSLHLRVMAEGVETAAQIEFLRERGCRAAQGYFYSWPVDAAAFSDLLLKQAGAAPSVMSAG
;
A
#
# COMPACT_ATOMS: atom_id res chain seq x y z
N MET A 1 -6.23 -22.78 16.93
CA MET A 1 -6.05 -22.50 18.38
C MET A 1 -7.43 -22.45 18.99
N PRO A 2 -7.69 -22.99 20.19
CA PRO A 2 -9.01 -22.82 20.82
C PRO A 2 -9.24 -21.32 21.03
N GLN A 3 -10.28 -20.80 20.45
CA GLN A 3 -10.68 -19.40 20.60
C GLN A 3 -11.10 -19.19 22.06
N THR A 4 -10.52 -18.21 22.72
CA THR A 4 -10.98 -17.77 24.04
C THR A 4 -12.44 -17.34 23.89
N PRO A 5 -13.38 -17.84 24.73
CA PRO A 5 -14.76 -17.44 24.67
C PRO A 5 -14.89 -15.93 24.81
N ALA A 6 -15.28 -15.25 23.74
CA ALA A 6 -15.52 -13.81 23.76
C ALA A 6 -16.95 -13.52 24.19
N LEU A 7 -17.14 -12.39 24.85
CA LEU A 7 -18.46 -11.91 25.23
C LEU A 7 -18.99 -10.99 24.13
N ILE A 8 -20.09 -11.40 23.48
CA ILE A 8 -20.70 -10.66 22.38
C ILE A 8 -22.06 -10.14 22.84
N LEU A 9 -22.29 -8.84 22.68
CA LEU A 9 -23.59 -8.24 22.95
C LEU A 9 -24.36 -8.08 21.63
N ILE A 10 -25.53 -8.66 21.54
CA ILE A 10 -26.47 -8.49 20.42
C ILE A 10 -27.60 -7.55 20.84
N ILE A 11 -27.81 -6.51 20.04
CA ILE A 11 -28.90 -5.55 20.25
C ILE A 11 -29.82 -5.58 19.04
N ASP A 12 -30.99 -6.19 19.18
CA ASP A 12 -31.99 -6.32 18.14
C ASP A 12 -33.36 -6.41 18.82
N ASP A 13 -34.37 -5.71 18.33
CA ASP A 13 -35.73 -5.70 18.92
C ASP A 13 -36.57 -6.90 18.52
N ILE A 14 -36.14 -7.68 17.54
CA ILE A 14 -36.91 -8.83 17.01
C ILE A 14 -36.43 -10.13 17.67
N PRO A 15 -37.30 -10.80 18.49
CA PRO A 15 -36.91 -12.00 19.24
C PRO A 15 -36.45 -13.18 18.38
N THR A 16 -37.04 -13.33 17.17
CA THR A 16 -36.68 -14.41 16.24
C THR A 16 -35.27 -14.24 15.65
N ASN A 17 -34.81 -13.01 15.43
CA ASN A 17 -33.45 -12.74 14.98
C ASN A 17 -32.42 -13.04 16.08
N LEU A 18 -32.80 -12.70 17.32
CA LEU A 18 -31.93 -12.92 18.48
C LEU A 18 -31.68 -14.41 18.72
N GLY A 19 -32.70 -15.27 18.62
CA GLY A 19 -32.56 -16.71 18.87
C GLY A 19 -31.55 -17.37 17.94
N VAL A 20 -31.69 -17.15 16.64
CA VAL A 20 -30.77 -17.73 15.62
C VAL A 20 -29.32 -17.25 15.80
N MET A 21 -29.14 -15.99 16.14
CA MET A 21 -27.81 -15.40 16.31
C MET A 21 -27.13 -15.86 17.61
N VAL A 22 -27.91 -16.00 18.68
CA VAL A 22 -27.43 -16.54 19.97
C VAL A 22 -26.92 -17.97 19.76
N ASP A 23 -27.79 -18.86 19.24
CA ASP A 23 -27.44 -20.27 19.01
C ASP A 23 -26.20 -20.41 18.14
N LEU A 24 -26.08 -19.56 17.12
CA LEU A 24 -24.93 -19.55 16.22
C LEU A 24 -23.64 -19.21 16.95
N LEU A 25 -23.62 -18.08 17.64
CA LEU A 25 -22.39 -17.57 18.27
C LEU A 25 -22.02 -18.41 19.51
N GLU A 26 -22.98 -19.00 20.19
CA GLU A 26 -22.73 -19.97 21.25
C GLU A 26 -22.16 -21.29 20.71
N THR A 27 -22.61 -21.73 19.54
CA THR A 27 -22.04 -22.91 18.84
C THR A 27 -20.60 -22.67 18.44
N GLU A 28 -20.24 -21.43 18.09
CA GLU A 28 -18.84 -21.01 17.82
C GLU A 28 -18.01 -20.81 19.12
N GLY A 29 -18.60 -21.06 20.29
CA GLY A 29 -17.91 -21.01 21.58
C GLY A 29 -17.85 -19.63 22.23
N HIS A 30 -18.66 -18.67 21.79
CA HIS A 30 -18.75 -17.35 22.39
C HIS A 30 -19.85 -17.27 23.44
N ARG A 31 -19.72 -16.36 24.38
CA ARG A 31 -20.79 -16.01 25.32
C ARG A 31 -21.60 -14.86 24.73
N VAL A 32 -22.93 -14.98 24.75
CA VAL A 32 -23.76 -13.97 24.13
C VAL A 32 -24.65 -13.28 25.19
N LEU A 33 -24.65 -11.96 25.14
CA LEU A 33 -25.60 -11.10 25.84
C LEU A 33 -26.58 -10.54 24.82
N VAL A 34 -27.81 -10.37 25.24
CA VAL A 34 -28.87 -9.88 24.38
C VAL A 34 -29.52 -8.65 25.01
N ALA A 35 -29.73 -7.62 24.21
CA ALA A 35 -30.51 -6.45 24.58
C ALA A 35 -31.59 -6.17 23.52
N LYS A 36 -32.75 -5.77 23.94
CA LYS A 36 -33.91 -5.55 23.05
C LYS A 36 -34.02 -4.11 22.54
N ASN A 37 -33.20 -3.23 23.01
CA ASN A 37 -33.13 -1.81 22.59
C ASN A 37 -31.78 -1.19 22.95
N GLY A 38 -31.55 0.00 22.42
CA GLY A 38 -30.28 0.71 22.61
C GLY A 38 -29.97 1.08 24.07
N ALA A 39 -30.99 1.43 24.86
CA ALA A 39 -30.80 1.79 26.26
C ALA A 39 -30.35 0.61 27.13
N GLU A 40 -30.98 -0.57 26.96
CA GLU A 40 -30.54 -1.80 27.60
C GLU A 40 -29.18 -2.23 27.13
N GLY A 41 -28.89 -2.08 25.82
CA GLY A 41 -27.60 -2.39 25.24
C GLY A 41 -26.46 -1.57 25.85
N LEU A 42 -26.68 -0.28 26.06
CA LEU A 42 -25.69 0.60 26.71
C LEU A 42 -25.41 0.19 28.15
N LEU A 43 -26.45 -0.05 28.93
CA LEU A 43 -26.31 -0.51 30.32
C LEU A 43 -25.52 -1.82 30.39
N ARG A 44 -25.85 -2.79 29.54
CA ARG A 44 -25.16 -4.09 29.50
C ARG A 44 -23.72 -3.94 29.01
N ALA A 45 -23.45 -3.08 28.04
CA ALA A 45 -22.09 -2.85 27.57
C ALA A 45 -21.19 -2.17 28.62
N GLU A 46 -21.77 -1.27 29.42
CA GLU A 46 -21.04 -0.62 30.51
C GLU A 46 -20.76 -1.57 31.69
N SER A 47 -21.74 -2.41 32.07
CA SER A 47 -21.58 -3.33 33.18
C SER A 47 -20.76 -4.58 32.82
N GLU A 48 -20.95 -5.14 31.65
CA GLU A 48 -20.40 -6.46 31.28
C GLU A 48 -19.18 -6.37 30.34
N GLN A 49 -18.91 -5.19 29.77
CA GLN A 49 -17.75 -4.93 28.90
C GLN A 49 -17.57 -5.99 27.79
N PRO A 50 -18.52 -6.14 26.86
CA PRO A 50 -18.43 -7.14 25.80
C PRO A 50 -17.24 -6.86 24.87
N ASP A 51 -16.73 -7.93 24.27
CA ASP A 51 -15.61 -7.86 23.32
C ASP A 51 -16.02 -7.34 21.95
N LEU A 52 -17.33 -7.46 21.62
CA LEU A 52 -17.93 -7.03 20.37
C LEU A 52 -19.43 -6.79 20.54
N ILE A 53 -19.97 -5.83 19.82
CA ILE A 53 -21.40 -5.52 19.77
C ILE A 53 -21.92 -5.76 18.36
N LEU A 54 -22.98 -6.55 18.22
CA LEU A 54 -23.82 -6.63 17.03
C LEU A 54 -25.04 -5.74 17.26
N LEU A 55 -25.26 -4.75 16.43
CA LEU A 55 -26.26 -3.71 16.65
C LEU A 55 -27.20 -3.59 15.46
N ASP A 56 -28.48 -3.83 15.69
CA ASP A 56 -29.49 -3.53 14.66
C ASP A 56 -29.58 -2.02 14.40
N VAL A 57 -29.65 -1.67 13.13
CA VAL A 57 -29.83 -0.29 12.70
C VAL A 57 -31.26 0.17 12.90
N MET A 58 -32.24 -0.69 12.61
CA MET A 58 -33.66 -0.34 12.60
C MET A 58 -34.36 -0.87 13.85
N MET A 59 -34.34 -0.09 14.92
CA MET A 59 -35.03 -0.42 16.16
C MET A 59 -36.13 0.60 16.46
N PRO A 60 -37.30 0.19 17.03
CA PRO A 60 -38.36 1.11 17.42
C PRO A 60 -37.89 2.14 18.45
N GLY A 61 -38.06 3.42 18.13
CA GLY A 61 -37.78 4.53 19.03
C GLY A 61 -36.37 5.08 18.99
N GLU A 62 -35.36 4.34 18.57
CA GLU A 62 -33.98 4.81 18.46
C GLU A 62 -33.23 4.12 17.29
N ASN A 63 -32.56 4.91 16.44
CA ASN A 63 -31.76 4.37 15.36
C ASN A 63 -30.42 3.82 15.89
N GLY A 64 -30.01 2.64 15.44
CA GLY A 64 -28.75 2.00 15.83
C GLY A 64 -27.51 2.87 15.64
N PHE A 65 -27.50 3.75 14.65
CA PHE A 65 -26.40 4.71 14.48
C PHE A 65 -26.28 5.69 15.65
N SER A 66 -27.41 6.14 16.22
CA SER A 66 -27.40 6.99 17.41
C SER A 66 -26.90 6.27 18.64
N VAL A 67 -27.27 5.00 18.77
CA VAL A 67 -26.79 4.11 19.85
C VAL A 67 -25.28 3.90 19.73
N CYS A 68 -24.78 3.65 18.53
CA CYS A 68 -23.35 3.50 18.29
C CYS A 68 -22.55 4.76 18.66
N ARG A 69 -23.05 5.95 18.29
CA ARG A 69 -22.40 7.22 18.68
C ARG A 69 -22.32 7.35 20.21
N ARG A 70 -23.33 6.89 20.95
CA ARG A 70 -23.31 6.88 22.42
C ARG A 70 -22.27 5.91 22.97
N PHE A 71 -22.15 4.71 22.40
CA PHE A 71 -21.05 3.78 22.73
C PHE A 71 -19.68 4.41 22.50
N LYS A 72 -19.51 5.12 21.40
CA LYS A 72 -18.23 5.74 21.04
C LYS A 72 -17.91 7.03 21.82
N ALA A 73 -18.93 7.65 22.39
CA ALA A 73 -18.78 8.82 23.26
C ALA A 73 -18.36 8.45 24.69
N SER A 74 -18.74 7.28 25.18
CA SER A 74 -18.37 6.79 26.51
C SER A 74 -16.95 6.24 26.54
N THR A 75 -16.16 6.62 27.53
CA THR A 75 -14.78 6.13 27.69
C THR A 75 -14.70 4.66 27.97
N SER A 76 -15.72 4.06 28.59
CA SER A 76 -15.79 2.65 28.93
C SER A 76 -16.11 1.75 27.72
N THR A 77 -16.89 2.24 26.76
CA THR A 77 -17.37 1.42 25.65
C THR A 77 -16.85 1.82 24.27
N ARG A 78 -16.16 2.97 24.14
CA ARG A 78 -15.70 3.50 22.83
C ARG A 78 -14.79 2.56 22.04
N GLN A 79 -14.04 1.69 22.73
CA GLN A 79 -13.09 0.77 22.10
C GLN A 79 -13.76 -0.54 21.63
N ILE A 80 -14.95 -0.82 22.11
CA ILE A 80 -15.69 -2.05 21.74
C ILE A 80 -16.09 -1.93 20.26
N PRO A 81 -15.66 -2.87 19.40
CA PRO A 81 -16.08 -2.87 18.00
C PRO A 81 -17.59 -3.07 17.88
N VAL A 82 -18.23 -2.26 17.05
CA VAL A 82 -19.67 -2.35 16.75
C VAL A 82 -19.83 -2.74 15.30
N ILE A 83 -20.49 -3.88 15.05
CA ILE A 83 -20.89 -4.33 13.73
C ILE A 83 -22.39 -4.08 13.60
N PHE A 84 -22.80 -3.37 12.57
CA PHE A 84 -24.21 -3.12 12.33
C PHE A 84 -24.90 -4.29 11.64
N MET A 85 -26.14 -4.54 12.01
CA MET A 85 -27.06 -5.43 11.30
C MET A 85 -28.11 -4.57 10.61
N THR A 86 -28.20 -4.61 9.29
CA THR A 86 -29.06 -3.69 8.54
C THR A 86 -29.79 -4.37 7.38
N SER A 87 -31.04 -4.00 7.18
CA SER A 87 -31.79 -4.30 5.96
C SER A 87 -31.63 -3.21 4.87
N LEU A 88 -30.95 -2.11 5.21
CA LEU A 88 -30.74 -0.98 4.32
C LEU A 88 -29.52 -1.26 3.44
N ASP A 89 -29.76 -1.41 2.16
CA ASP A 89 -28.73 -1.75 1.16
C ASP A 89 -28.12 -0.52 0.49
N ASP A 90 -28.61 0.65 0.85
CA ASP A 90 -28.18 1.94 0.34
C ASP A 90 -26.79 2.32 0.89
N LEU A 91 -25.94 2.77 -0.02
CA LEU A 91 -24.58 3.25 0.27
C LEU A 91 -24.56 4.35 1.33
N GLN A 92 -25.54 5.22 1.34
CA GLN A 92 -25.62 6.36 2.26
C GLN A 92 -25.75 5.90 3.72
N HIS A 93 -26.55 4.88 4.00
CA HIS A 93 -26.71 4.32 5.35
C HIS A 93 -25.47 3.55 5.82
N LYS A 94 -24.75 2.88 4.91
CA LYS A 94 -23.48 2.20 5.23
C LYS A 94 -22.41 3.22 5.64
N LEU A 95 -22.34 4.34 4.93
CA LEU A 95 -21.45 5.45 5.27
C LEU A 95 -21.80 6.09 6.62
N GLU A 96 -23.08 6.26 6.91
CA GLU A 96 -23.53 6.77 8.21
C GLU A 96 -23.14 5.84 9.36
N GLY A 97 -23.19 4.51 9.15
CA GLY A 97 -22.74 3.53 10.12
C GLY A 97 -21.25 3.67 10.46
N PHE A 98 -20.39 3.79 9.46
CA PHE A 98 -18.98 4.03 9.69
C PHE A 98 -18.71 5.39 10.33
N ALA A 99 -19.43 6.44 9.92
CA ALA A 99 -19.35 7.76 10.54
C ALA A 99 -19.85 7.75 12.00
N ALA A 100 -20.76 6.85 12.36
CA ALA A 100 -21.19 6.64 13.74
C ALA A 100 -20.16 5.89 14.60
N GLY A 101 -19.08 5.38 13.98
CA GLY A 101 -18.02 4.64 14.64
C GLY A 101 -18.14 3.13 14.60
N GLY A 102 -19.05 2.58 13.81
CA GLY A 102 -19.10 1.15 13.54
C GLY A 102 -17.88 0.69 12.76
N VAL A 103 -17.49 -0.56 12.98
CA VAL A 103 -16.30 -1.15 12.33
C VAL A 103 -16.68 -1.99 11.12
N ASP A 104 -17.93 -2.43 11.04
CA ASP A 104 -18.45 -3.27 9.96
C ASP A 104 -19.99 -3.29 9.97
N TYR A 105 -20.58 -3.98 8.98
CA TYR A 105 -22.01 -4.22 8.93
C TYR A 105 -22.33 -5.60 8.32
N VAL A 106 -23.49 -6.12 8.64
CA VAL A 106 -24.07 -7.35 8.09
C VAL A 106 -25.45 -7.02 7.55
N THR A 107 -25.77 -7.49 6.35
CA THR A 107 -27.10 -7.26 5.75
C THR A 107 -28.10 -8.32 6.19
N LYS A 108 -29.34 -7.89 6.43
CA LYS A 108 -30.47 -8.78 6.69
C LYS A 108 -31.19 -9.15 5.35
N PRO A 109 -31.55 -10.40 5.09
CA PRO A 109 -31.47 -11.56 5.97
C PRO A 109 -30.04 -12.03 6.21
N VAL A 110 -29.74 -12.26 7.49
CA VAL A 110 -28.37 -12.52 7.95
C VAL A 110 -27.89 -13.87 7.43
N GLN A 111 -26.76 -13.85 6.68
CA GLN A 111 -26.07 -15.07 6.29
C GLN A 111 -25.11 -15.51 7.41
N ILE A 112 -25.32 -16.72 7.91
CA ILE A 112 -24.60 -17.31 9.06
C ILE A 112 -23.07 -17.20 8.89
N ALA A 113 -22.53 -17.64 7.74
CA ALA A 113 -21.10 -17.64 7.44
C ALA A 113 -20.50 -16.22 7.43
N GLU A 114 -21.28 -15.23 7.04
CA GLU A 114 -20.85 -13.83 7.01
C GLU A 114 -20.68 -13.29 8.43
N VAL A 115 -21.68 -13.46 9.32
CA VAL A 115 -21.60 -12.99 10.71
C VAL A 115 -20.42 -13.60 11.42
N VAL A 116 -20.27 -14.92 11.37
CA VAL A 116 -19.16 -15.64 12.02
C VAL A 116 -17.81 -15.10 11.55
N THR A 117 -17.67 -14.92 10.24
CA THR A 117 -16.39 -14.43 9.68
C THR A 117 -16.09 -13.02 10.14
N ARG A 118 -17.06 -12.11 10.13
CA ARG A 118 -16.89 -10.71 10.55
C ARG A 118 -16.61 -10.60 12.05
N VAL A 119 -17.40 -11.30 12.86
CA VAL A 119 -17.22 -11.36 14.31
C VAL A 119 -15.80 -11.84 14.64
N ARG A 120 -15.37 -12.96 14.06
CA ARG A 120 -14.04 -13.51 14.26
C ARG A 120 -12.95 -12.51 13.88
N THR A 121 -13.04 -11.90 12.71
CA THR A 121 -12.07 -10.91 12.23
C THR A 121 -11.92 -9.73 13.19
N HIS A 122 -13.05 -9.17 13.67
CA HIS A 122 -13.03 -8.02 14.56
C HIS A 122 -12.62 -8.37 15.98
N LEU A 123 -12.92 -9.59 16.45
CA LEU A 123 -12.43 -10.11 17.73
C LEU A 123 -10.91 -10.31 17.69
N GLU A 124 -10.37 -10.90 16.61
CA GLU A 124 -8.92 -11.07 16.41
C GLU A 124 -8.20 -9.72 16.36
N LEU A 125 -8.73 -8.75 15.61
CA LEU A 125 -8.19 -7.39 15.54
C LEU A 125 -8.20 -6.68 16.90
N SER A 126 -9.29 -6.83 17.66
CA SER A 126 -9.43 -6.25 19.01
C SER A 126 -8.47 -6.91 20.00
N ALA A 127 -8.34 -8.23 19.94
CA ALA A 127 -7.40 -8.99 20.76
C ALA A 127 -5.96 -8.58 20.47
N LEU A 128 -5.57 -8.49 19.19
CA LEU A 128 -4.23 -8.10 18.77
C LEU A 128 -3.87 -6.68 19.24
N ARG A 129 -4.81 -5.75 19.12
CA ARG A 129 -4.63 -4.36 19.60
C ARG A 129 -4.47 -4.28 21.11
N ARG A 130 -5.28 -5.05 21.88
CA ARG A 130 -5.15 -5.11 23.35
C ARG A 130 -3.81 -5.71 23.77
N GLN A 131 -3.41 -6.80 23.11
CA GLN A 131 -2.13 -7.46 23.39
C GLN A 131 -0.95 -6.52 23.12
N LEU A 132 -0.96 -5.83 21.97
CA LEU A 132 0.08 -4.87 21.62
C LEU A 132 0.17 -3.70 22.61
N ALA A 133 -0.99 -3.18 23.06
CA ALA A 133 -1.03 -2.10 24.03
C ALA A 133 -0.46 -2.52 25.39
N THR A 134 -0.85 -3.71 25.90
CA THR A 134 -0.35 -4.26 27.17
C THR A 134 1.15 -4.52 27.13
N GLN A 135 1.63 -5.06 26.03
CA GLN A 135 3.04 -5.36 25.85
C GLN A 135 3.92 -4.10 25.73
N ASN A 136 3.42 -3.07 25.06
CA ASN A 136 4.13 -1.79 25.00
C ASN A 136 4.23 -1.12 26.38
N GLN A 137 3.20 -1.27 27.21
CA GLN A 137 3.23 -0.77 28.59
C GLN A 137 4.28 -1.48 29.43
N GLN A 138 4.26 -2.81 29.42
CA GLN A 138 5.22 -3.63 30.18
C GLN A 138 6.68 -3.41 29.74
N LEU A 139 6.89 -3.19 28.42
CA LEU A 139 8.23 -2.92 27.89
C LEU A 139 8.77 -1.57 28.37
N ARG A 140 7.90 -0.55 28.43
CA ARG A 140 8.29 0.77 28.94
C ARG A 140 8.68 0.71 30.42
N GLU A 141 7.85 0.06 31.22
CA GLU A 141 8.10 -0.08 32.66
C GLU A 141 9.39 -0.87 32.95
N ALA A 142 9.59 -2.02 32.27
CA ALA A 142 10.80 -2.82 32.38
C ALA A 142 12.06 -2.09 31.89
N ARG A 143 11.92 -1.28 30.81
CA ARG A 143 13.02 -0.48 30.30
C ARG A 143 13.45 0.59 31.31
N ASP A 144 12.49 1.32 31.84
CA ASP A 144 12.76 2.42 32.76
C ASP A 144 13.41 1.92 34.08
N GLU A 145 12.96 0.75 34.58
CA GLU A 145 13.58 0.10 35.75
C GLU A 145 15.01 -0.42 35.45
N LEU A 146 15.22 -0.95 34.24
CA LEU A 146 16.52 -1.42 33.79
C LEU A 146 17.49 -0.25 33.56
N GLU A 147 17.01 0.82 32.97
CA GLU A 147 17.83 2.03 32.75
C GLU A 147 18.29 2.65 34.06
N GLU A 148 17.42 2.71 35.09
CA GLU A 148 17.80 3.22 36.41
C GLU A 148 18.78 2.29 37.13
N ARG A 149 18.55 0.97 37.06
CA ARG A 149 19.47 -0.02 37.65
C ARG A 149 20.84 -0.05 36.95
N VAL A 150 20.85 0.11 35.62
CA VAL A 150 22.08 0.26 34.84
C VAL A 150 22.79 1.57 35.18
N ARG A 151 22.05 2.67 35.36
CA ARG A 151 22.63 3.95 35.76
C ARG A 151 23.32 3.91 37.12
N LEU A 152 22.65 3.34 38.13
CA LEU A 152 23.21 3.20 39.47
C LEU A 152 24.43 2.27 39.50
N ARG A 153 24.32 1.13 38.77
CA ARG A 153 25.40 0.15 38.72
C ARG A 153 26.62 0.64 37.90
N THR A 154 26.33 1.43 36.85
CA THR A 154 27.41 2.03 36.06
C THR A 154 28.14 3.15 36.82
N ALA A 155 27.40 3.91 37.64
CA ALA A 155 28.01 4.93 38.50
C ALA A 155 28.95 4.32 39.55
N ASP A 156 28.52 3.21 40.18
CA ASP A 156 29.34 2.48 41.16
C ASP A 156 30.59 1.85 40.52
N LEU A 157 30.42 1.22 39.37
CA LEU A 157 31.52 0.60 38.62
C LEU A 157 32.50 1.61 38.04
N THR A 158 32.01 2.81 37.64
CA THR A 158 32.90 3.86 37.12
C THR A 158 33.76 4.43 38.23
N ALA A 159 33.21 4.57 39.44
CA ALA A 159 33.98 5.04 40.60
C ALA A 159 35.11 4.04 41.00
N GLU A 160 34.85 2.75 40.93
CA GLU A 160 35.81 1.71 41.33
C GLU A 160 36.85 1.40 40.24
N VAL A 161 36.45 1.51 38.95
CA VAL A 161 37.36 1.29 37.80
C VAL A 161 38.22 2.53 37.51
N GLU A 162 37.69 3.74 37.83
CA GLU A 162 38.44 4.98 37.61
C GLU A 162 39.73 5.10 38.44
N GLU A 163 39.85 4.45 39.55
CA GLU A 163 41.01 4.53 40.43
C GLU A 163 42.16 3.55 40.04
N ARG A 164 41.85 2.45 39.38
CA ARG A 164 42.85 1.38 39.12
C ARG A 164 43.31 1.19 37.67
N ARG A 165 42.65 1.75 36.70
CA ARG A 165 42.88 1.38 35.28
C ARG A 165 43.28 2.50 34.34
N ARG A 166 43.56 3.70 34.84
CA ARG A 166 43.65 4.91 34.04
C ARG A 166 44.81 5.05 33.03
N ALA A 167 45.86 4.33 33.11
CA ALA A 167 47.02 4.68 32.25
C ALA A 167 47.34 3.69 31.09
N GLU A 168 47.25 2.39 31.31
CA GLU A 168 47.81 1.47 30.29
C GLU A 168 46.78 0.67 29.49
N GLN A 169 45.61 0.36 30.05
CA GLN A 169 44.60 -0.42 29.31
C GLN A 169 43.70 0.43 28.42
N GLU A 170 43.53 1.71 28.71
CA GLU A 170 42.72 2.61 27.86
C GLU A 170 43.37 2.82 26.49
N LEU A 171 44.67 3.06 26.40
CA LEU A 171 45.33 3.35 25.12
C LEU A 171 45.30 2.13 24.18
N GLN A 172 45.44 0.95 24.73
CA GLN A 172 45.44 -0.28 23.92
C GLN A 172 44.03 -0.67 23.49
N ARG A 173 43.02 -0.52 24.37
CA ARG A 173 41.63 -0.72 24.04
C ARG A 173 41.10 0.32 23.05
N TYR A 174 41.45 1.59 23.25
CA TYR A 174 41.08 2.64 22.31
C TYR A 174 41.69 2.41 20.92
N SER A 175 42.93 1.99 20.85
CA SER A 175 43.62 1.69 19.58
C SER A 175 42.97 0.52 18.83
N GLU A 176 42.59 -0.56 19.55
CA GLU A 176 41.91 -1.71 18.97
C GLU A 176 40.44 -1.40 18.59
N GLN A 177 39.73 -0.65 19.44
CA GLN A 177 38.37 -0.20 19.14
C GLN A 177 38.33 0.79 17.96
N ILE A 178 39.26 1.74 17.92
CA ILE A 178 39.39 2.67 16.79
C ILE A 178 39.72 1.90 15.52
N ARG A 179 40.61 0.92 15.58
CA ARG A 179 40.94 0.09 14.43
C ARG A 179 39.76 -0.77 13.99
N HIS A 180 39.01 -1.34 14.93
CA HIS A 180 37.81 -2.12 14.62
C HIS A 180 36.68 -1.23 14.08
N MET A 181 36.39 -0.08 14.70
CA MET A 181 35.42 0.89 14.21
C MET A 181 35.85 1.54 12.88
N ALA A 182 37.15 1.66 12.61
CA ALA A 182 37.64 2.16 11.33
C ALA A 182 37.38 1.20 10.17
N HIS A 183 37.15 -0.10 10.45
CA HIS A 183 37.04 -1.14 9.43
C HIS A 183 35.74 -1.94 9.48
N HIS A 184 34.95 -1.85 10.56
CA HIS A 184 33.71 -2.61 10.74
C HIS A 184 32.52 -1.72 11.09
N ASP A 185 31.33 -2.18 10.73
CA ASP A 185 30.07 -1.56 11.11
C ASP A 185 29.75 -1.91 12.58
N PRO A 186 29.50 -0.93 13.44
CA PRO A 186 29.31 -1.18 14.88
C PRO A 186 28.00 -1.90 15.22
N LEU A 187 26.99 -1.88 14.35
CA LEU A 187 25.71 -2.53 14.57
C LEU A 187 25.74 -4.01 14.20
N THR A 188 26.30 -4.33 13.04
CA THR A 188 26.25 -5.66 12.43
C THR A 188 27.55 -6.45 12.58
N GLY A 189 28.66 -5.77 12.86
CA GLY A 189 30.00 -6.38 12.90
C GLY A 189 30.60 -6.72 11.54
N LEU A 190 29.88 -6.51 10.46
CA LEU A 190 30.38 -6.70 9.09
C LEU A 190 31.49 -5.70 8.76
N SER A 191 32.21 -5.93 7.67
CA SER A 191 33.10 -4.91 7.12
C SER A 191 32.31 -3.62 6.83
N ASN A 192 32.95 -2.47 7.08
CA ASN A 192 32.40 -1.20 6.64
C ASN A 192 32.85 -0.88 5.18
N ARG A 193 32.38 0.25 4.67
CA ARG A 193 32.70 0.75 3.33
C ARG A 193 34.21 0.80 3.04
N ILE A 194 35.01 1.22 4.03
CA ILE A 194 36.48 1.39 3.86
C ILE A 194 37.16 0.04 3.65
N LEU A 195 36.88 -0.91 4.55
CA LEU A 195 37.47 -2.24 4.47
C LEU A 195 37.00 -3.00 3.22
N PHE A 196 35.74 -2.83 2.84
CA PHE A 196 35.20 -3.45 1.63
C PHE A 196 35.90 -2.95 0.37
N GLN A 197 36.10 -1.62 0.24
CA GLN A 197 36.81 -1.05 -0.91
C GLN A 197 38.25 -1.60 -1.03
N GLN A 198 38.95 -1.71 0.08
CA GLN A 198 40.32 -2.28 0.10
C GLN A 198 40.29 -3.77 -0.31
N ARG A 199 39.32 -4.55 0.16
CA ARG A 199 39.17 -5.96 -0.24
C ARG A 199 38.82 -6.11 -1.71
N LEU A 200 37.90 -5.29 -2.22
CA LEU A 200 37.55 -5.29 -3.64
C LEU A 200 38.72 -4.91 -4.54
N GLU A 201 39.55 -3.90 -4.15
CA GLU A 201 40.80 -3.57 -4.85
C GLU A 201 41.75 -4.77 -4.92
N GLN A 202 41.89 -5.49 -3.82
CA GLN A 202 42.71 -6.69 -3.76
C GLN A 202 42.17 -7.81 -4.64
N LEU A 203 40.84 -8.09 -4.59
CA LEU A 203 40.20 -9.08 -5.46
C LEU A 203 40.40 -8.75 -6.94
N ILE A 204 40.24 -7.49 -7.34
CA ILE A 204 40.51 -7.03 -8.73
C ILE A 204 41.96 -7.25 -9.12
N ALA A 205 42.90 -6.92 -8.23
CA ALA A 205 44.32 -7.12 -8.49
C ALA A 205 44.68 -8.61 -8.68
N ASP A 206 44.17 -9.46 -7.79
CA ASP A 206 44.36 -10.91 -7.84
C ASP A 206 43.72 -11.54 -9.09
N ALA A 207 42.48 -11.12 -9.42
CA ALA A 207 41.76 -11.57 -10.60
C ALA A 207 42.49 -11.19 -11.90
N ARG A 208 43.08 -9.97 -11.95
CA ARG A 208 43.93 -9.55 -13.07
C ARG A 208 45.12 -10.48 -13.28
N HIS A 209 45.75 -10.92 -12.19
CA HIS A 209 46.91 -11.82 -12.26
C HIS A 209 46.50 -13.26 -12.64
N ARG A 210 45.34 -13.70 -12.23
CA ARG A 210 44.85 -15.06 -12.48
C ARG A 210 43.99 -15.17 -13.74
N ASN A 211 43.73 -14.08 -14.42
CA ASN A 211 42.79 -13.99 -15.54
C ASN A 211 41.37 -14.50 -15.13
N GLU A 212 40.95 -14.17 -13.93
CA GLU A 212 39.61 -14.44 -13.35
C GLU A 212 38.74 -13.19 -13.43
N SER A 213 37.49 -13.35 -13.11
CA SER A 213 36.53 -12.25 -13.03
C SER A 213 36.03 -12.03 -11.59
N VAL A 214 35.60 -10.82 -11.28
CA VAL A 214 35.02 -10.47 -9.98
C VAL A 214 33.61 -9.97 -10.18
N ALA A 215 32.66 -10.48 -9.38
CA ALA A 215 31.34 -9.88 -9.28
C ALA A 215 31.29 -8.94 -8.08
N THR A 216 30.70 -7.77 -8.27
CA THR A 216 30.33 -6.84 -7.21
C THR A 216 28.81 -6.74 -7.17
N MET A 217 28.22 -6.95 -6.00
CA MET A 217 26.77 -6.87 -5.80
C MET A 217 26.46 -5.72 -4.85
N PHE A 218 25.41 -4.99 -5.15
CA PHE A 218 24.81 -3.99 -4.27
C PHE A 218 23.41 -4.45 -3.90
N LEU A 219 23.12 -4.59 -2.62
CA LEU A 219 21.84 -5.06 -2.08
C LEU A 219 21.25 -3.97 -1.19
N ASP A 220 19.97 -3.73 -1.33
CA ASP A 220 19.18 -2.83 -0.49
C ASP A 220 17.92 -3.57 -0.01
N LEU A 221 17.57 -3.37 1.25
CA LEU A 221 16.36 -3.95 1.85
C LEU A 221 15.15 -3.11 1.45
N ASP A 222 14.23 -3.72 0.73
CA ASP A 222 13.04 -3.03 0.24
C ASP A 222 12.16 -2.55 1.41
N GLN A 223 11.80 -1.27 1.37
CA GLN A 223 10.89 -0.64 2.34
C GLN A 223 11.34 -0.68 3.81
N PHE A 224 12.63 -0.86 4.08
CA PHE A 224 13.15 -0.91 5.45
C PHE A 224 12.79 0.32 6.30
N ASN A 225 12.70 1.51 5.69
CA ASN A 225 12.27 2.72 6.38
C ASN A 225 10.87 2.61 6.98
N GLN A 226 9.95 1.86 6.33
CA GLN A 226 8.61 1.62 6.88
C GLN A 226 8.64 0.78 8.16
N ILE A 227 9.60 -0.13 8.28
CA ILE A 227 9.82 -0.89 9.51
C ILE A 227 10.27 0.03 10.63
N ASN A 228 11.24 0.92 10.34
CA ASN A 228 11.69 1.91 11.31
C ASN A 228 10.56 2.85 11.76
N ASP A 229 9.76 3.32 10.81
CA ASP A 229 8.66 4.24 11.08
C ASP A 229 7.51 3.57 11.86
N SER A 230 7.26 2.28 11.59
CA SER A 230 6.15 1.55 12.21
C SER A 230 6.50 0.93 13.56
N PHE A 231 7.73 0.44 13.72
CA PHE A 231 8.15 -0.37 14.89
C PHE A 231 9.30 0.25 15.68
N GLY A 232 9.87 1.34 15.20
CA GLY A 232 10.99 2.04 15.82
C GLY A 232 12.37 1.49 15.43
N HIS A 233 13.39 2.35 15.54
CA HIS A 233 14.77 2.04 15.15
C HIS A 233 15.37 0.82 15.90
N ALA A 234 14.91 0.54 17.12
CA ALA A 234 15.40 -0.62 17.89
C ALA A 234 15.03 -1.96 17.20
N VAL A 235 13.82 -2.06 16.64
CA VAL A 235 13.39 -3.21 15.85
C VAL A 235 14.15 -3.27 14.53
N GLY A 236 14.34 -2.14 13.85
CA GLY A 236 15.15 -2.07 12.64
C GLY A 236 16.60 -2.54 12.86
N ASP A 237 17.22 -2.18 13.99
CA ASP A 237 18.55 -2.64 14.37
C ASP A 237 18.61 -4.17 14.58
N LEU A 238 17.57 -4.78 15.15
CA LEU A 238 17.48 -6.24 15.26
C LEU A 238 17.36 -6.91 13.88
N VAL A 239 16.53 -6.35 13.03
CA VAL A 239 16.38 -6.81 11.63
C VAL A 239 17.72 -6.77 10.91
N LEU A 240 18.44 -5.65 10.97
CA LEU A 240 19.75 -5.51 10.31
C LEU A 240 20.78 -6.53 10.80
N ARG A 241 20.79 -6.83 12.10
CA ARG A 241 21.66 -7.87 12.66
C ARG A 241 21.31 -9.26 12.14
N GLU A 242 20.04 -9.61 12.15
CA GLU A 242 19.56 -10.90 11.65
C GLU A 242 19.88 -11.08 10.17
N ILE A 243 19.55 -10.08 9.35
CA ILE A 243 19.85 -10.10 7.92
C ILE A 243 21.34 -10.22 7.65
N SER A 244 22.17 -9.48 8.39
CA SER A 244 23.64 -9.57 8.27
C SER A 244 24.15 -11.00 8.48
N GLN A 245 23.58 -11.72 9.45
CA GLN A 245 23.92 -13.12 9.69
C GLN A 245 23.47 -14.04 8.55
N ARG A 246 22.24 -13.88 8.07
CA ARG A 246 21.70 -14.66 6.94
C ARG A 246 22.52 -14.46 5.67
N LEU A 247 22.84 -13.21 5.33
CA LEU A 247 23.68 -12.89 4.18
C LEU A 247 25.08 -13.51 4.31
N SER A 248 25.67 -13.48 5.51
CA SER A 248 26.96 -14.10 5.76
C SER A 248 26.95 -15.63 5.52
N HIS A 249 25.85 -16.32 5.84
CA HIS A 249 25.72 -17.75 5.61
C HIS A 249 25.59 -18.13 4.12
N CYS A 250 25.21 -17.18 3.25
CA CYS A 250 25.15 -17.39 1.81
C CYS A 250 26.53 -17.30 1.14
N LEU A 251 27.57 -16.87 1.86
CA LEU A 251 28.89 -16.52 1.33
C LEU A 251 29.99 -17.43 1.90
N ARG A 252 31.10 -17.52 1.18
CA ARG A 252 32.32 -18.20 1.61
C ARG A 252 33.22 -17.26 2.40
N GLU A 253 34.15 -17.79 3.17
CA GLU A 253 35.14 -16.99 3.91
C GLU A 253 36.02 -16.12 2.98
N THR A 254 36.18 -16.52 1.72
CA THR A 254 36.94 -15.78 0.72
C THR A 254 36.18 -14.60 0.14
N ASP A 255 34.85 -14.63 0.22
CA ASP A 255 33.99 -13.59 -0.31
C ASP A 255 33.96 -12.38 0.63
N ALA A 256 33.79 -11.19 0.11
CA ALA A 256 33.69 -9.99 0.92
C ALA A 256 32.22 -9.57 1.10
N LEU A 257 31.81 -9.35 2.35
CA LEU A 257 30.51 -8.78 2.70
C LEU A 257 30.70 -7.55 3.58
N ALA A 258 29.98 -6.49 3.29
CA ALA A 258 29.98 -5.28 4.10
C ALA A 258 28.59 -4.64 4.17
N ARG A 259 28.36 -3.90 5.25
CA ARG A 259 27.28 -2.94 5.31
C ARG A 259 27.78 -1.59 4.80
N TRP A 260 27.11 -1.09 3.73
CA TRP A 260 27.52 0.13 3.08
C TRP A 260 27.02 1.39 3.80
N GLY A 261 25.81 1.32 4.33
CA GLY A 261 25.15 2.35 5.13
C GLY A 261 23.65 2.07 5.21
N GLY A 262 22.96 2.50 6.26
CA GLY A 262 21.52 2.28 6.40
C GLY A 262 21.13 0.81 6.26
N ASP A 263 20.35 0.51 5.25
CA ASP A 263 19.82 -0.80 4.84
C ASP A 263 20.56 -1.40 3.63
N GLU A 264 21.70 -0.81 3.24
CA GLU A 264 22.49 -1.21 2.09
C GLU A 264 23.63 -2.16 2.47
N PHE A 265 23.79 -3.22 1.68
CA PHE A 265 24.87 -4.20 1.80
C PHE A 265 25.60 -4.36 0.48
N VAL A 266 26.89 -4.68 0.54
CA VAL A 266 27.71 -4.91 -0.64
C VAL A 266 28.47 -6.23 -0.50
N VAL A 267 28.56 -6.95 -1.63
CA VAL A 267 29.25 -8.24 -1.71
C VAL A 267 30.24 -8.21 -2.87
N ALA A 268 31.39 -8.84 -2.68
CA ALA A 268 32.32 -9.11 -3.78
C ALA A 268 32.80 -10.55 -3.70
N LEU A 269 32.82 -11.22 -4.85
CA LEU A 269 33.32 -12.58 -5.00
C LEU A 269 34.12 -12.76 -6.29
N SER A 270 35.12 -13.64 -6.25
CA SER A 270 35.95 -13.98 -7.40
C SER A 270 35.85 -15.46 -7.70
N THR A 271 35.57 -15.81 -8.96
CA THR A 271 35.44 -17.19 -9.42
C THR A 271 35.59 -17.26 -10.95
N PRO A 272 36.04 -18.41 -11.50
CA PRO A 272 36.14 -18.58 -12.96
C PRO A 272 34.78 -18.41 -13.70
N ASP A 273 33.70 -18.87 -13.11
CA ASP A 273 32.33 -18.73 -13.64
C ASP A 273 31.56 -17.71 -12.81
N VAL A 274 31.94 -16.44 -12.97
CA VAL A 274 31.47 -15.37 -12.11
C VAL A 274 29.99 -15.04 -12.32
N GLU A 275 29.51 -15.07 -13.54
CA GLU A 275 28.11 -14.70 -13.84
C GLU A 275 27.11 -15.70 -13.24
N GLN A 276 27.34 -17.00 -13.47
CA GLN A 276 26.45 -18.03 -12.95
C GLN A 276 26.56 -18.15 -11.42
N THR A 277 27.78 -18.02 -10.88
CA THR A 277 27.97 -18.08 -9.43
C THR A 277 27.36 -16.87 -8.73
N SER A 278 27.54 -15.66 -9.27
CA SER A 278 26.96 -14.45 -8.69
C SER A 278 25.43 -14.48 -8.73
N ARG A 279 24.84 -14.97 -9.83
CA ARG A 279 23.39 -15.16 -9.92
C ARG A 279 22.88 -16.10 -8.82
N ARG A 280 23.50 -17.29 -8.68
CA ARG A 280 23.10 -18.28 -7.67
C ARG A 280 23.25 -17.73 -6.23
N VAL A 281 24.33 -17.01 -5.95
CA VAL A 281 24.52 -16.37 -4.63
C VAL A 281 23.46 -15.30 -4.38
N ALA A 282 23.18 -14.45 -5.36
CA ALA A 282 22.16 -13.41 -5.24
C ALA A 282 20.75 -14.01 -5.05
N GLU A 283 20.41 -15.08 -5.78
CA GLU A 283 19.15 -15.83 -5.60
C GLU A 283 19.04 -16.42 -4.18
N ALA A 284 20.11 -17.03 -3.67
CA ALA A 284 20.14 -17.57 -2.31
C ALA A 284 20.01 -16.45 -1.26
N MET A 285 20.61 -15.29 -1.49
CA MET A 285 20.46 -14.13 -0.62
C MET A 285 19.01 -13.63 -0.61
N LEU A 286 18.38 -13.47 -1.78
CA LEU A 286 16.96 -13.06 -1.88
C LEU A 286 16.05 -14.07 -1.18
N GLU A 287 16.26 -15.36 -1.39
CA GLU A 287 15.49 -16.42 -0.72
C GLU A 287 15.65 -16.36 0.81
N SER A 288 16.86 -16.09 1.30
CA SER A 288 17.12 -15.92 2.73
C SER A 288 16.40 -14.71 3.35
N LEU A 289 16.14 -13.66 2.55
CA LEU A 289 15.39 -12.48 2.98
C LEU A 289 13.89 -12.76 3.07
N HIS A 290 13.34 -13.64 2.23
CA HIS A 290 11.92 -13.99 2.28
C HIS A 290 11.52 -14.75 3.55
N ALA A 291 12.46 -15.41 4.21
CA ALA A 291 12.19 -16.05 5.48
C ALA A 291 11.84 -14.99 6.55
N PRO A 292 10.75 -15.19 7.32
CA PRO A 292 10.31 -14.20 8.30
C PRO A 292 11.41 -13.88 9.30
N VAL A 293 11.54 -12.61 9.65
CA VAL A 293 12.42 -12.13 10.72
C VAL A 293 11.57 -11.91 11.96
N PHE A 294 11.94 -12.58 13.06
CA PHE A 294 11.27 -12.41 14.33
C PHE A 294 12.05 -11.39 15.17
N ALA A 295 11.54 -10.18 15.22
CA ALA A 295 12.10 -9.12 16.05
C ALA A 295 11.13 -8.80 17.18
N GLU A 296 11.55 -9.07 18.44
CA GLU A 296 10.72 -8.99 19.63
C GLU A 296 9.46 -9.86 19.53
N LYS A 297 8.32 -9.30 19.17
CA LYS A 297 7.02 -9.98 19.05
C LYS A 297 6.41 -9.86 17.66
N HIS A 298 7.17 -9.30 16.74
CA HIS A 298 6.74 -9.05 15.38
C HIS A 298 7.37 -10.05 14.44
N GLU A 299 6.55 -10.62 13.60
CA GLU A 299 6.95 -11.39 12.44
C GLU A 299 7.01 -10.43 11.25
N LEU A 300 8.21 -10.19 10.75
CA LEU A 300 8.47 -9.23 9.69
C LEU A 300 8.89 -9.97 8.42
N HIS A 301 8.25 -9.63 7.31
CA HIS A 301 8.61 -10.12 5.99
C HIS A 301 9.35 -9.01 5.25
N LEU A 302 10.52 -9.35 4.74
CA LEU A 302 11.36 -8.45 3.98
C LEU A 302 11.63 -9.02 2.59
N SER A 303 11.88 -8.12 1.67
CA SER A 303 12.50 -8.43 0.40
C SER A 303 13.71 -7.56 0.21
N GLY A 304 14.49 -7.82 -0.83
CA GLY A 304 15.64 -7.00 -1.18
C GLY A 304 15.80 -6.91 -2.67
N SER A 305 16.43 -5.86 -3.13
CA SER A 305 16.79 -5.65 -4.53
C SER A 305 18.30 -5.71 -4.68
N ILE A 306 18.78 -6.50 -5.65
CA ILE A 306 20.22 -6.74 -5.87
C ILE A 306 20.62 -6.30 -7.26
N GLY A 307 21.64 -5.47 -7.36
CA GLY A 307 22.32 -5.15 -8.61
C GLY A 307 23.69 -5.79 -8.67
N ILE A 308 24.07 -6.33 -9.82
CA ILE A 308 25.32 -7.06 -10.04
C ILE A 308 26.11 -6.42 -11.16
N SER A 309 27.40 -6.15 -10.93
CA SER A 309 28.37 -5.75 -11.94
C SER A 309 29.55 -6.71 -11.98
N LEU A 310 30.15 -6.86 -13.15
CA LEU A 310 31.22 -7.84 -13.45
C LEU A 310 32.51 -7.13 -13.89
N TYR A 311 33.63 -7.41 -13.20
CA TYR A 311 34.99 -7.07 -13.68
C TYR A 311 35.43 -8.16 -14.65
N PRO A 312 36.07 -7.83 -15.76
CA PRO A 312 36.40 -6.48 -16.27
C PRO A 312 35.32 -5.88 -17.19
N ALA A 313 34.20 -6.58 -17.43
CA ALA A 313 33.21 -6.21 -18.44
C ALA A 313 32.55 -4.84 -18.15
N ASP A 314 32.18 -4.60 -16.90
CA ASP A 314 31.38 -3.42 -16.48
C ASP A 314 32.22 -2.31 -15.84
N GLY A 315 33.52 -2.58 -15.60
CA GLY A 315 34.42 -1.61 -15.02
C GLY A 315 35.78 -2.21 -14.69
N LEU A 316 36.82 -1.33 -14.63
CA LEU A 316 38.21 -1.72 -14.36
C LEU A 316 38.66 -1.30 -12.95
N ASP A 317 37.86 -0.56 -12.22
CA ASP A 317 38.15 -0.04 -10.89
C ASP A 317 36.95 -0.16 -9.95
N VAL A 318 37.22 -0.06 -8.66
CA VAL A 318 36.25 -0.21 -7.57
C VAL A 318 35.06 0.74 -7.72
N GLN A 319 35.31 2.01 -8.03
CA GLN A 319 34.24 3.01 -8.08
C GLN A 319 33.30 2.77 -9.25
N THR A 320 33.85 2.38 -10.39
CA THR A 320 33.05 2.05 -11.59
C THR A 320 32.19 0.83 -11.36
N LEU A 321 32.73 -0.24 -10.75
CA LEU A 321 31.99 -1.45 -10.45
C LEU A 321 30.88 -1.21 -9.42
N LEU A 322 31.17 -0.50 -8.34
CA LEU A 322 30.17 -0.17 -7.32
C LEU A 322 29.03 0.67 -7.91
N ARG A 323 29.36 1.69 -8.70
CA ARG A 323 28.34 2.51 -9.36
C ARG A 323 27.49 1.70 -10.35
N ALA A 324 28.10 0.78 -11.09
CA ALA A 324 27.40 -0.11 -12.01
C ALA A 324 26.44 -1.04 -11.26
N ALA A 325 26.90 -1.65 -10.16
CA ALA A 325 26.05 -2.50 -9.31
C ALA A 325 24.90 -1.71 -8.68
N ASP A 326 25.16 -0.50 -8.15
CA ASP A 326 24.13 0.39 -7.60
C ASP A 326 23.07 0.77 -8.66
N THR A 327 23.52 1.12 -9.88
CA THR A 327 22.63 1.40 -11.02
C THR A 327 21.71 0.21 -11.33
N ALA A 328 22.25 -1.00 -11.32
CA ALA A 328 21.48 -2.22 -11.57
C ALA A 328 20.50 -2.53 -10.43
N MET A 329 20.91 -2.32 -9.17
CA MET A 329 20.04 -2.46 -8.00
C MET A 329 18.85 -1.49 -8.05
N TYR A 330 19.13 -0.24 -8.38
CA TYR A 330 18.06 0.76 -8.54
C TYR A 330 17.04 0.32 -9.60
N HIS A 331 17.52 -0.23 -10.72
CA HIS A 331 16.65 -0.76 -11.78
C HIS A 331 15.82 -1.99 -11.31
N ALA A 332 16.41 -2.86 -10.48
CA ALA A 332 15.66 -3.95 -9.85
C ALA A 332 14.50 -3.43 -8.97
N LYS A 333 14.73 -2.35 -8.21
CA LYS A 333 13.67 -1.67 -7.43
C LYS A 333 12.54 -1.14 -8.31
N GLU A 334 12.87 -0.59 -9.48
CA GLU A 334 11.87 -0.07 -10.43
C GLU A 334 11.05 -1.16 -11.10
N LYS A 335 11.65 -2.31 -11.39
CA LYS A 335 10.96 -3.45 -12.04
C LYS A 335 9.96 -4.19 -11.13
N GLY A 336 9.93 -3.89 -9.84
CA GLY A 336 8.98 -4.52 -8.92
C GLY A 336 9.57 -4.97 -7.60
N ARG A 337 10.85 -4.69 -7.34
CA ARG A 337 11.60 -5.12 -6.13
C ARG A 337 11.71 -6.64 -5.99
N GLY A 338 12.35 -7.11 -4.93
CA GLY A 338 12.44 -8.54 -4.65
C GLY A 338 13.21 -9.35 -5.69
N MET A 339 14.08 -8.72 -6.47
CA MET A 339 14.76 -9.36 -7.60
C MET A 339 16.22 -8.95 -7.75
N LEU A 340 16.94 -9.67 -8.60
CA LEU A 340 18.29 -9.32 -9.02
C LEU A 340 18.31 -8.79 -10.45
N GLU A 341 19.24 -7.87 -10.73
CA GLU A 341 19.50 -7.33 -12.07
C GLU A 341 21.01 -7.24 -12.32
N PHE A 342 21.44 -7.68 -13.50
CA PHE A 342 22.82 -7.47 -13.94
C PHE A 342 22.95 -6.09 -14.60
N PHE A 343 24.06 -5.43 -14.34
CA PHE A 343 24.35 -4.19 -15.01
C PHE A 343 24.46 -4.39 -16.53
N THR A 344 23.91 -3.46 -17.25
CA THR A 344 24.15 -3.28 -18.68
C THR A 344 24.34 -1.79 -18.97
N PRO A 345 25.13 -1.41 -19.98
CA PRO A 345 25.30 0.00 -20.33
C PRO A 345 23.99 0.75 -20.58
N ALA A 346 22.95 0.03 -21.03
CA ALA A 346 21.61 0.59 -21.25
C ALA A 346 20.98 1.10 -19.94
N LEU A 347 21.27 0.49 -18.80
CA LEU A 347 20.74 0.92 -17.49
C LEU A 347 21.30 2.29 -17.08
N THR A 348 22.58 2.56 -17.38
CA THR A 348 23.15 3.89 -17.14
C THR A 348 22.43 4.96 -17.97
N ALA A 349 22.15 4.65 -19.23
CA ALA A 349 21.39 5.56 -20.08
C ALA A 349 19.99 5.83 -19.52
N ASN A 350 19.31 4.80 -18.99
CA ASN A 350 17.99 4.92 -18.35
C ASN A 350 18.04 5.84 -17.11
N VAL A 351 19.01 5.65 -16.21
CA VAL A 351 19.15 6.49 -15.02
C VAL A 351 19.46 7.95 -15.40
N GLN A 352 20.36 8.17 -16.36
CA GLN A 352 20.63 9.52 -16.86
C GLN A 352 19.41 10.13 -17.54
N HIS A 353 18.68 9.35 -18.33
CA HIS A 353 17.45 9.77 -18.97
C HIS A 353 16.41 10.18 -17.92
N ARG A 354 16.21 9.35 -16.89
CA ARG A 354 15.27 9.63 -15.80
C ARG A 354 15.65 10.88 -14.99
N THR A 355 16.94 11.04 -14.68
CA THR A 355 17.44 12.26 -14.01
C THR A 355 17.18 13.50 -14.87
N SER A 356 17.42 13.38 -16.17
CA SER A 356 17.15 14.46 -17.14
C SER A 356 15.64 14.75 -17.19
N LEU A 357 14.79 13.72 -17.25
CA LEU A 357 13.35 13.89 -17.23
C LEU A 357 12.85 14.53 -15.93
N ALA A 358 13.42 14.17 -14.78
CA ALA A 358 13.08 14.79 -13.50
C ALA A 358 13.36 16.31 -13.52
N ALA A 359 14.52 16.70 -13.99
CA ALA A 359 14.87 18.12 -14.14
C ALA A 359 13.95 18.84 -15.14
N LEU A 360 13.58 18.17 -16.22
CA LEU A 360 12.73 18.71 -17.26
C LEU A 360 11.26 18.78 -16.83
N LEU A 361 10.79 17.84 -16.03
CA LEU A 361 9.44 17.81 -15.48
C LEU A 361 9.20 19.00 -14.55
N HIS A 362 10.23 19.43 -13.86
CA HIS A 362 10.16 20.65 -13.06
C HIS A 362 9.81 21.85 -13.96
N GLY A 363 8.66 22.46 -13.71
CA GLY A 363 8.14 23.58 -14.51
C GLY A 363 7.50 23.20 -15.85
N ALA A 364 7.33 21.91 -16.17
CA ALA A 364 6.66 21.45 -17.39
C ALA A 364 5.20 21.98 -17.50
N GLN A 365 4.52 22.09 -16.36
CA GLN A 365 3.18 22.69 -16.27
C GLN A 365 3.19 24.17 -16.71
N VAL A 366 4.15 24.97 -16.25
CA VAL A 366 4.25 26.40 -16.60
C VAL A 366 4.56 26.59 -18.07
N ARG A 367 5.26 25.64 -18.66
CA ARG A 367 5.57 25.63 -20.10
C ARG A 367 4.46 25.07 -20.97
N ASN A 368 3.30 24.68 -20.39
CA ASN A 368 2.18 24.03 -21.06
C ASN A 368 2.58 22.72 -21.79
N GLU A 369 3.55 22.00 -21.25
CA GLU A 369 3.99 20.70 -21.79
C GLU A 369 3.12 19.55 -21.24
N VAL A 370 2.51 19.74 -20.06
CA VAL A 370 1.58 18.80 -19.43
C VAL A 370 0.15 19.19 -19.79
N TYR A 371 -0.66 18.18 -20.18
CA TYR A 371 -2.05 18.35 -20.56
C TYR A 371 -2.88 17.13 -20.16
N LEU A 372 -4.21 17.25 -20.19
CA LEU A 372 -5.11 16.15 -19.93
C LEU A 372 -5.70 15.59 -21.22
N GLN A 373 -5.82 14.27 -21.27
CA GLN A 373 -6.72 13.55 -22.17
C GLN A 373 -7.83 12.91 -21.34
N TYR A 374 -8.95 12.65 -21.98
CA TYR A 374 -10.14 12.11 -21.33
C TYR A 374 -10.54 10.82 -22.00
N GLN A 375 -10.72 9.76 -21.21
CA GLN A 375 -11.19 8.48 -21.71
C GLN A 375 -12.61 8.23 -21.22
N PRO A 376 -13.56 7.87 -22.13
CA PRO A 376 -14.93 7.66 -21.73
C PRO A 376 -15.10 6.37 -20.93
N GLN A 377 -15.90 6.47 -19.88
CA GLN A 377 -16.41 5.38 -19.08
C GLN A 377 -17.84 5.09 -19.56
N ILE A 378 -18.09 3.84 -19.95
CA ILE A 378 -19.28 3.46 -20.70
C ILE A 378 -20.13 2.50 -19.88
N ASP A 379 -21.44 2.71 -19.86
CA ASP A 379 -22.41 1.72 -19.42
C ASP A 379 -22.53 0.60 -20.46
N ILE A 380 -22.22 -0.62 -20.09
CA ILE A 380 -22.12 -1.77 -21.01
C ILE A 380 -23.48 -2.08 -21.67
N ASP A 381 -24.58 -1.87 -20.97
CA ASP A 381 -25.91 -2.24 -21.42
C ASP A 381 -26.50 -1.21 -22.38
N SER A 382 -26.40 0.06 -22.04
CA SER A 382 -26.97 1.15 -22.82
C SER A 382 -26.01 1.76 -23.83
N GLY A 383 -24.69 1.52 -23.70
CA GLY A 383 -23.65 2.18 -24.49
C GLY A 383 -23.47 3.66 -24.14
N ARG A 384 -24.10 4.17 -23.08
CA ARG A 384 -24.02 5.58 -22.67
C ARG A 384 -22.70 5.87 -21.96
N ILE A 385 -22.18 7.07 -22.19
CA ILE A 385 -21.04 7.60 -21.43
C ILE A 385 -21.54 8.00 -20.04
N LEU A 386 -20.99 7.36 -19.02
CA LEU A 386 -21.26 7.62 -17.61
C LEU A 386 -20.36 8.71 -17.05
N GLY A 387 -19.12 8.74 -17.53
CA GLY A 387 -18.08 9.61 -17.02
C GLY A 387 -16.89 9.70 -17.96
N ALA A 388 -15.90 10.41 -17.48
CA ALA A 388 -14.59 10.53 -18.13
C ALA A 388 -13.49 10.31 -17.11
N GLU A 389 -12.47 9.55 -17.45
CA GLU A 389 -11.22 9.53 -16.69
C GLU A 389 -10.25 10.57 -17.27
N ALA A 390 -9.75 11.45 -16.40
CA ALA A 390 -8.76 12.46 -16.77
C ALA A 390 -7.35 11.87 -16.63
N LEU A 391 -6.69 11.73 -17.74
CA LEU A 391 -5.40 11.09 -17.88
C LEU A 391 -4.32 12.11 -18.20
N MET A 392 -3.34 12.27 -17.33
CA MET A 392 -2.23 13.20 -17.53
C MET A 392 -1.32 12.73 -18.68
N ARG A 393 -0.90 13.68 -19.50
CA ARG A 393 0.02 13.47 -20.62
C ARG A 393 1.12 14.52 -20.57
N TRP A 394 2.31 14.15 -20.99
CA TRP A 394 3.44 15.06 -21.10
C TRP A 394 4.00 15.02 -22.51
N ARG A 395 4.02 16.17 -23.18
CA ARG A 395 4.56 16.32 -24.53
C ARG A 395 5.59 17.41 -24.57
N ARG A 396 6.74 17.07 -25.05
CA ARG A 396 7.86 18.00 -25.25
C ARG A 396 8.10 18.27 -26.73
N PRO A 397 8.49 19.51 -27.09
CA PRO A 397 8.79 19.85 -28.48
C PRO A 397 9.96 19.06 -29.09
N ASP A 398 10.95 18.70 -28.28
CA ASP A 398 12.21 18.05 -28.68
C ASP A 398 12.18 16.52 -28.60
N VAL A 399 11.34 15.94 -27.74
CA VAL A 399 11.28 14.48 -27.48
C VAL A 399 9.97 13.86 -27.95
N GLY A 400 8.92 14.64 -28.08
CA GLY A 400 7.58 14.13 -28.35
C GLY A 400 6.80 13.78 -27.08
N ASN A 401 5.93 12.76 -27.17
CA ASN A 401 5.12 12.30 -26.05
C ASN A 401 5.95 11.39 -25.14
N ILE A 402 5.96 11.72 -23.85
CA ILE A 402 6.56 10.93 -22.78
C ILE A 402 5.45 10.13 -22.09
N ALA A 403 5.65 8.82 -21.92
CA ALA A 403 4.63 7.92 -21.40
C ALA A 403 4.31 8.22 -19.92
N PRO A 404 3.05 8.12 -19.47
CA PRO A 404 2.69 8.26 -18.06
C PRO A 404 3.42 7.30 -17.15
N THR A 405 3.64 6.06 -17.57
CA THR A 405 4.41 5.04 -16.87
C THR A 405 5.87 5.43 -16.64
N GLU A 406 6.39 6.42 -17.38
CA GLU A 406 7.74 6.90 -17.24
C GLU A 406 7.82 8.15 -16.36
N PHE A 407 6.93 9.15 -16.56
CA PHE A 407 7.06 10.42 -15.83
C PHE A 407 6.28 10.48 -14.51
N ILE A 408 5.18 9.71 -14.35
CA ILE A 408 4.41 9.71 -13.09
C ILE A 408 5.24 9.19 -11.92
N PRO A 409 5.97 8.04 -12.03
CA PRO A 409 6.88 7.60 -10.97
C PRO A 409 7.96 8.65 -10.63
N ILE A 410 8.49 9.34 -11.66
CA ILE A 410 9.45 10.44 -11.44
C ILE A 410 8.82 11.60 -10.66
N ALA A 411 7.58 11.96 -11.00
CA ALA A 411 6.85 13.00 -10.28
C ALA A 411 6.59 12.61 -8.81
N GLU A 412 6.29 11.34 -8.57
CA GLU A 412 6.11 10.81 -7.22
C GLU A 412 7.42 10.86 -6.42
N ASP A 413 8.52 10.35 -6.97
CA ASP A 413 9.82 10.31 -6.29
C ASP A 413 10.36 11.70 -5.96
N THR A 414 10.17 12.65 -6.87
CA THR A 414 10.60 14.04 -6.69
C THR A 414 9.63 14.91 -5.89
N GLY A 415 8.44 14.41 -5.56
CA GLY A 415 7.38 15.18 -4.91
C GLY A 415 6.61 16.13 -5.84
N LEU A 416 6.99 16.21 -7.12
CA LEU A 416 6.30 17.05 -8.11
C LEU A 416 4.86 16.60 -8.35
N ILE A 417 4.52 15.36 -8.01
CA ILE A 417 3.16 14.81 -8.14
C ILE A 417 2.13 15.63 -7.36
N GLN A 418 2.51 16.29 -6.26
CA GLN A 418 1.60 17.15 -5.51
C GLN A 418 1.16 18.35 -6.36
N VAL A 419 2.10 19.03 -7.01
CA VAL A 419 1.82 20.20 -7.84
C VAL A 419 1.09 19.80 -9.13
N LEU A 420 1.57 18.76 -9.80
CA LEU A 420 0.99 18.26 -11.04
C LEU A 420 -0.42 17.67 -10.80
N GLY A 421 -0.62 16.95 -9.70
CA GLY A 421 -1.90 16.36 -9.36
C GLY A 421 -2.95 17.42 -8.98
N GLU A 422 -2.57 18.45 -8.23
CA GLU A 422 -3.48 19.57 -7.93
C GLU A 422 -3.87 20.32 -9.21
N TRP A 423 -2.90 20.56 -10.10
CA TRP A 423 -3.17 21.15 -11.40
C TRP A 423 -4.11 20.25 -12.24
N ALA A 424 -3.85 18.95 -12.32
CA ALA A 424 -4.66 18.01 -13.07
C ALA A 424 -6.11 17.97 -12.54
N LEU A 425 -6.27 17.90 -11.22
CA LEU A 425 -7.57 17.91 -10.56
C LEU A 425 -8.36 19.18 -10.91
N ARG A 426 -7.69 20.35 -10.85
CA ARG A 426 -8.30 21.64 -11.23
C ARG A 426 -8.77 21.64 -12.68
N GLN A 427 -7.90 21.26 -13.60
CA GLN A 427 -8.22 21.22 -15.03
C GLN A 427 -9.35 20.23 -15.33
N ALA A 428 -9.34 19.08 -14.68
CA ALA A 428 -10.39 18.07 -14.82
C ALA A 428 -11.75 18.60 -14.33
N CYS A 429 -11.80 19.20 -13.14
CA CYS A 429 -13.04 19.76 -12.58
C CYS A 429 -13.57 20.93 -13.42
N GLU A 430 -12.69 21.84 -13.88
CA GLU A 430 -13.08 22.94 -14.76
C GLU A 430 -13.65 22.43 -16.09
N GLN A 431 -13.04 21.40 -16.67
CA GLN A 431 -13.51 20.81 -17.92
C GLN A 431 -14.83 20.07 -17.73
N ALA A 432 -14.97 19.29 -16.67
CA ALA A 432 -16.22 18.60 -16.33
C ALA A 432 -17.36 19.59 -16.07
N LYS A 433 -17.08 20.71 -15.39
CA LYS A 433 -18.06 21.77 -15.18
C LYS A 433 -18.55 22.37 -16.52
N ARG A 434 -17.65 22.57 -17.50
CA ARG A 434 -18.05 23.03 -18.85
C ARG A 434 -19.00 22.04 -19.53
N TRP A 435 -18.76 20.72 -19.39
CA TRP A 435 -19.66 19.71 -19.91
C TRP A 435 -21.01 19.67 -19.18
N HIS A 436 -21.01 19.87 -17.86
CA HIS A 436 -22.25 20.01 -17.06
C HIS A 436 -23.07 21.23 -17.52
N ASP A 437 -22.41 22.36 -17.75
CA ASP A 437 -23.07 23.59 -18.25
C ASP A 437 -23.57 23.44 -19.68
N ALA A 438 -22.95 22.59 -20.48
CA ALA A 438 -23.41 22.20 -21.81
C ALA A 438 -24.59 21.21 -21.78
N GLY A 439 -25.05 20.77 -20.62
CA GLY A 439 -26.24 19.92 -20.46
C GLY A 439 -25.98 18.50 -20.01
N HIS A 440 -24.72 18.07 -19.87
CA HIS A 440 -24.33 16.71 -19.45
C HIS A 440 -24.14 16.59 -17.93
N ARG A 441 -25.16 16.94 -17.16
CA ARG A 441 -25.07 17.03 -15.68
C ARG A 441 -24.84 15.72 -14.95
N GLU A 442 -25.10 14.59 -15.60
CA GLU A 442 -24.92 13.25 -15.02
C GLU A 442 -23.48 12.72 -15.19
N LEU A 443 -22.64 13.44 -15.96
CA LEU A 443 -21.28 13.00 -16.25
C LEU A 443 -20.41 13.07 -15.01
N THR A 444 -19.75 11.97 -14.67
CA THR A 444 -18.75 11.93 -13.61
C THR A 444 -17.35 12.22 -14.16
N MET A 445 -16.47 12.74 -13.31
CA MET A 445 -15.06 12.95 -13.64
C MET A 445 -14.18 12.14 -12.68
N ALA A 446 -13.48 11.18 -13.21
CA ALA A 446 -12.52 10.37 -12.49
C ALA A 446 -11.12 10.96 -12.61
N VAL A 447 -10.40 11.05 -11.48
CA VAL A 447 -9.03 11.58 -11.42
C VAL A 447 -8.19 10.71 -10.50
N ASN A 448 -7.03 10.29 -11.00
CA ASN A 448 -6.07 9.50 -10.25
C ASN A 448 -5.42 10.32 -9.12
N LEU A 449 -5.35 9.74 -7.93
CA LEU A 449 -4.77 10.34 -6.74
C LEU A 449 -3.66 9.46 -6.18
N SER A 450 -2.43 9.97 -6.13
CA SER A 450 -1.29 9.20 -5.64
C SER A 450 -1.30 9.02 -4.13
N VAL A 451 -0.66 7.94 -3.66
CA VAL A 451 -0.47 7.66 -2.23
C VAL A 451 0.24 8.81 -1.52
N ARG A 452 1.20 9.47 -2.18
CA ARG A 452 1.91 10.63 -1.63
C ARG A 452 1.01 11.86 -1.42
N GLN A 453 0.02 12.04 -2.27
CA GLN A 453 -0.96 13.11 -2.09
C GLN A 453 -1.91 12.81 -0.93
N LEU A 454 -2.32 11.55 -0.76
CA LEU A 454 -3.15 11.10 0.36
C LEU A 454 -2.45 11.19 1.72
N ALA A 455 -1.13 11.10 1.75
CA ALA A 455 -0.34 11.28 2.96
C ALA A 455 -0.30 12.74 3.46
N ASP A 456 -0.76 13.71 2.66
CA ASP A 456 -0.85 15.11 3.10
C ASP A 456 -2.22 15.38 3.75
N PRO A 457 -2.28 15.65 5.07
CA PRO A 457 -3.55 15.89 5.78
C PRO A 457 -4.38 17.05 5.23
N LYS A 458 -3.73 17.99 4.52
CA LYS A 458 -4.38 19.18 3.95
C LYS A 458 -5.00 18.94 2.58
N ILE A 459 -4.85 17.75 2.01
CA ILE A 459 -5.37 17.45 0.67
C ILE A 459 -6.88 17.65 0.59
N THR A 460 -7.62 17.26 1.62
CA THR A 460 -9.08 17.39 1.66
C THR A 460 -9.53 18.85 1.64
N ASP A 461 -8.85 19.73 2.35
CA ASP A 461 -9.18 21.15 2.36
C ASP A 461 -8.87 21.81 1.02
N ARG A 462 -7.76 21.42 0.37
CA ARG A 462 -7.42 21.89 -0.98
C ARG A 462 -8.44 21.44 -2.02
N VAL A 463 -8.87 20.18 -1.96
CA VAL A 463 -9.89 19.65 -2.88
C VAL A 463 -11.24 20.32 -2.64
N ALA A 464 -11.67 20.49 -1.39
CA ALA A 464 -12.90 21.20 -1.05
C ALA A 464 -12.90 22.62 -1.62
N LYS A 465 -11.82 23.38 -1.40
CA LYS A 465 -11.64 24.71 -1.95
C LYS A 465 -11.66 24.74 -3.47
N LEU A 466 -11.02 23.78 -4.11
CA LEU A 466 -11.01 23.64 -5.56
C LEU A 466 -12.42 23.41 -6.12
N LEU A 467 -13.22 22.56 -5.48
CA LEU A 467 -14.61 22.33 -5.85
C LEU A 467 -15.48 23.59 -5.70
N GLU A 468 -15.27 24.36 -4.62
CA GLU A 468 -15.93 25.67 -4.45
C GLU A 468 -15.54 26.65 -5.56
N GLU A 469 -14.25 26.75 -5.88
CA GLU A 469 -13.72 27.66 -6.91
C GLU A 469 -14.19 27.29 -8.32
N THR A 470 -14.27 26.01 -8.65
CA THR A 470 -14.68 25.53 -9.96
C THR A 470 -16.20 25.42 -10.11
N GLY A 471 -16.92 25.31 -9.01
CA GLY A 471 -18.37 25.07 -8.99
C GLY A 471 -18.74 23.68 -9.51
N PHE A 472 -17.79 22.72 -9.54
CA PHE A 472 -18.05 21.33 -9.91
C PHE A 472 -18.65 20.58 -8.73
N PRO A 473 -19.75 19.82 -8.91
CA PRO A 473 -20.38 19.10 -7.80
C PRO A 473 -19.48 18.00 -7.25
N ALA A 474 -19.36 17.94 -5.91
CA ALA A 474 -18.52 16.95 -5.25
C ALA A 474 -18.95 15.50 -5.54
N ASP A 475 -20.26 15.25 -5.65
CA ASP A 475 -20.83 13.93 -5.96
C ASP A 475 -20.58 13.45 -7.39
N SER A 476 -20.12 14.35 -8.24
CA SER A 476 -19.73 14.06 -9.62
C SER A 476 -18.21 13.89 -9.78
N LEU A 477 -17.42 14.17 -8.75
CA LEU A 477 -15.99 13.88 -8.70
C LEU A 477 -15.75 12.47 -8.15
N GLU A 478 -14.92 11.70 -8.86
CA GLU A 478 -14.45 10.38 -8.45
C GLU A 478 -12.93 10.42 -8.32
N LEU A 479 -12.40 10.04 -7.17
CA LEU A 479 -10.96 9.95 -6.94
C LEU A 479 -10.55 8.48 -6.99
N GLU A 480 -9.62 8.17 -7.88
CA GLU A 480 -9.09 6.83 -8.10
C GLU A 480 -7.80 6.66 -7.31
N ILE A 481 -7.73 5.61 -6.51
CA ILE A 481 -6.61 5.26 -5.65
C ILE A 481 -6.18 3.83 -5.93
N THR A 482 -4.89 3.57 -6.05
CA THR A 482 -4.37 2.24 -6.35
C THR A 482 -4.55 1.26 -5.19
N GLU A 483 -4.70 -0.02 -5.51
CA GLU A 483 -4.85 -1.13 -4.54
C GLU A 483 -3.74 -1.16 -3.48
N ASN A 484 -2.52 -0.76 -3.82
CA ASN A 484 -1.36 -0.77 -2.91
C ASN A 484 -1.59 0.03 -1.61
N LEU A 485 -2.49 1.02 -1.63
CA LEU A 485 -2.91 1.75 -0.44
C LEU A 485 -3.59 0.87 0.61
N LEU A 486 -4.21 -0.24 0.18
CA LEU A 486 -4.95 -1.16 1.06
C LEU A 486 -4.03 -2.06 1.90
N LEU A 487 -2.76 -2.19 1.55
CA LEU A 487 -1.85 -3.13 2.21
C LEU A 487 -1.55 -2.73 3.65
N GLN A 488 -1.34 -1.45 3.94
CA GLN A 488 -1.10 -0.94 5.30
C GLN A 488 -1.57 0.52 5.43
N PRO A 489 -2.87 0.77 5.54
CA PRO A 489 -3.39 2.13 5.70
C PRO A 489 -3.02 2.67 7.08
N THR A 490 -2.43 3.84 7.11
CA THR A 490 -2.30 4.59 8.37
C THR A 490 -3.66 5.16 8.77
N ASP A 491 -3.88 5.37 10.07
CA ASP A 491 -5.10 6.02 10.57
C ASP A 491 -5.31 7.41 9.95
N GLU A 492 -4.23 8.04 9.51
CA GLU A 492 -4.26 9.35 8.85
C GLU A 492 -4.85 9.26 7.45
N VAL A 493 -4.42 8.28 6.66
CA VAL A 493 -5.00 8.01 5.34
C VAL A 493 -6.49 7.65 5.45
N LEU A 494 -6.86 6.82 6.41
CA LEU A 494 -8.28 6.50 6.65
C LEU A 494 -9.11 7.76 6.95
N ARG A 495 -8.59 8.67 7.78
CA ARG A 495 -9.26 9.94 8.07
C ARG A 495 -9.44 10.81 6.83
N VAL A 496 -8.44 10.88 5.98
CA VAL A 496 -8.50 11.62 4.71
C VAL A 496 -9.59 11.04 3.79
N LEU A 497 -9.64 9.71 3.64
CA LEU A 497 -10.66 9.05 2.81
C LEU A 497 -12.08 9.25 3.35
N HIS A 498 -12.27 9.15 4.67
CA HIS A 498 -13.56 9.47 5.28
C HIS A 498 -13.98 10.91 5.05
N ARG A 499 -13.02 11.83 5.13
CA ARG A 499 -13.30 13.25 4.87
C ARG A 499 -13.71 13.52 3.42
N PHE A 500 -13.07 12.86 2.45
CA PHE A 500 -13.53 12.93 1.06
C PHE A 500 -14.97 12.43 0.89
N ASN A 501 -15.29 11.33 1.54
CA ASN A 501 -16.65 10.79 1.50
C ASN A 501 -17.68 11.71 2.18
N GLU A 502 -17.34 12.38 3.30
CA GLU A 502 -18.18 13.39 3.95
C GLU A 502 -18.43 14.61 3.04
N LEU A 503 -17.47 14.97 2.19
CA LEU A 503 -17.61 16.00 1.16
C LEU A 503 -18.51 15.56 0.00
N GLY A 504 -18.89 14.27 -0.06
CA GLY A 504 -19.70 13.70 -1.12
C GLY A 504 -18.88 13.22 -2.33
N ILE A 505 -17.55 13.26 -2.25
CA ILE A 505 -16.65 12.78 -3.31
C ILE A 505 -16.67 11.26 -3.33
N ARG A 506 -16.71 10.67 -4.52
CA ARG A 506 -16.65 9.22 -4.69
C ARG A 506 -15.21 8.73 -4.67
N LEU A 507 -15.01 7.56 -4.07
CA LEU A 507 -13.71 6.90 -4.01
C LEU A 507 -13.76 5.58 -4.76
N THR A 508 -12.78 5.34 -5.63
CA THR A 508 -12.66 4.13 -6.43
C THR A 508 -11.29 3.52 -6.22
N ILE A 509 -11.25 2.19 -6.06
CA ILE A 509 -9.98 1.47 -6.10
C ILE A 509 -9.65 1.14 -7.54
N ASP A 510 -8.44 1.53 -7.92
CA ASP A 510 -7.86 1.27 -9.23
C ASP A 510 -6.86 0.11 -9.20
N ASP A 511 -6.59 -0.48 -10.38
CA ASP A 511 -5.66 -1.61 -10.59
C ASP A 511 -5.98 -2.83 -9.68
N PHE A 512 -7.25 -3.10 -9.38
CA PHE A 512 -7.63 -4.14 -8.43
C PHE A 512 -7.35 -5.55 -8.97
N GLY A 513 -6.66 -6.35 -8.12
CA GLY A 513 -6.30 -7.74 -8.36
C GLY A 513 -4.80 -7.98 -8.61
N ILE A 514 -3.98 -6.93 -8.79
CA ILE A 514 -2.53 -7.06 -8.97
C ILE A 514 -1.83 -7.26 -7.62
N GLY A 515 -2.40 -6.73 -6.53
CA GLY A 515 -1.81 -6.74 -5.20
C GLY A 515 -2.38 -7.82 -4.28
N TYR A 516 -1.83 -7.89 -3.06
CA TYR A 516 -2.34 -8.75 -1.99
C TYR A 516 -3.43 -8.02 -1.20
N SER A 517 -4.64 -7.95 -1.73
CA SER A 517 -5.75 -7.31 -1.02
C SER A 517 -6.15 -8.06 0.24
N SER A 518 -6.03 -7.43 1.38
CA SER A 518 -6.71 -7.89 2.58
C SER A 518 -8.19 -7.47 2.54
N LEU A 519 -9.08 -8.43 2.30
CA LEU A 519 -10.53 -8.22 2.28
C LEU A 519 -11.07 -7.52 3.54
N SER A 520 -10.37 -7.68 4.67
CA SER A 520 -10.74 -7.03 5.93
C SER A 520 -10.55 -5.52 5.90
N TYR A 521 -9.61 -5.03 5.10
CA TYR A 521 -9.41 -3.59 4.93
C TYR A 521 -10.39 -2.99 3.92
N LEU A 522 -10.74 -3.72 2.86
CA LEU A 522 -11.70 -3.25 1.86
C LEU A 522 -13.05 -2.83 2.49
N GLN A 523 -13.47 -3.52 3.55
CA GLN A 523 -14.69 -3.21 4.28
C GLN A 523 -14.60 -1.97 5.19
N ARG A 524 -13.41 -1.50 5.49
CA ARG A 524 -13.17 -0.34 6.35
C ARG A 524 -13.09 0.97 5.56
N PHE A 525 -12.80 0.86 4.27
CA PHE A 525 -12.68 2.03 3.41
C PHE A 525 -14.05 2.52 2.94
N PRO A 526 -14.28 3.83 2.90
CA PRO A 526 -15.53 4.41 2.42
C PRO A 526 -15.58 4.47 0.89
N ILE A 527 -15.26 3.36 0.22
CA ILE A 527 -15.23 3.25 -1.24
C ILE A 527 -16.59 2.91 -1.81
N GLN A 528 -16.84 3.31 -3.06
CA GLN A 528 -18.08 3.10 -3.76
C GLN A 528 -17.93 2.26 -5.03
N SER A 529 -16.72 2.19 -5.56
CA SER A 529 -16.45 1.47 -6.81
C SER A 529 -15.07 0.84 -6.84
N LEU A 530 -14.89 -0.08 -7.77
CA LEU A 530 -13.70 -0.86 -7.99
C LEU A 530 -13.48 -1.01 -9.50
N LYS A 531 -12.23 -0.80 -9.95
CA LYS A 531 -11.81 -1.00 -11.34
C LYS A 531 -11.00 -2.29 -11.45
N ILE A 532 -11.39 -3.16 -12.37
CA ILE A 532 -10.64 -4.40 -12.66
C ILE A 532 -9.51 -4.03 -13.60
N ASP A 533 -8.28 -4.34 -13.19
CA ASP A 533 -7.10 -4.02 -13.99
C ASP A 533 -7.13 -4.70 -15.36
N ARG A 534 -6.61 -3.96 -16.34
CA ARG A 534 -6.53 -4.39 -17.75
C ARG A 534 -5.80 -5.71 -17.96
N SER A 535 -4.85 -6.08 -17.09
CA SER A 535 -4.09 -7.32 -17.24
C SER A 535 -4.99 -8.55 -17.10
N PHE A 536 -6.03 -8.48 -16.29
CA PHE A 536 -7.04 -9.55 -16.16
C PHE A 536 -8.06 -9.48 -17.30
N VAL A 537 -8.53 -8.29 -17.67
CA VAL A 537 -9.50 -8.11 -18.74
C VAL A 537 -8.94 -8.56 -20.08
N ASN A 538 -7.66 -8.27 -20.37
CA ASN A 538 -7.00 -8.68 -21.61
C ASN A 538 -6.83 -10.19 -21.76
N ARG A 539 -6.93 -10.96 -20.67
CA ARG A 539 -6.81 -12.42 -20.66
C ARG A 539 -8.17 -13.14 -20.74
N ILE A 540 -9.27 -12.41 -20.70
CA ILE A 540 -10.62 -12.99 -20.84
C ILE A 540 -10.68 -13.83 -22.12
N GLY A 541 -11.09 -15.09 -21.98
CA GLY A 541 -11.21 -16.05 -23.07
C GLY A 541 -9.91 -16.74 -23.50
N LEU A 542 -8.75 -16.43 -22.87
CA LEU A 542 -7.48 -17.09 -23.18
C LEU A 542 -7.23 -18.32 -22.31
N ALA A 543 -7.63 -18.27 -21.02
CA ALA A 543 -7.48 -19.37 -20.10
C ALA A 543 -8.60 -19.35 -19.04
N PHE A 544 -9.06 -20.55 -18.66
CA PHE A 544 -10.14 -20.71 -17.67
C PHE A 544 -9.84 -20.05 -16.31
N HIS A 545 -8.57 -19.99 -15.91
CA HIS A 545 -8.17 -19.38 -14.63
C HIS A 545 -8.33 -17.85 -14.63
N ASP A 546 -8.06 -17.21 -15.74
CA ASP A 546 -8.17 -15.75 -15.86
C ASP A 546 -9.64 -15.30 -15.83
N ASP A 547 -10.53 -16.05 -16.49
CA ASP A 547 -11.97 -15.87 -16.45
C ASP A 547 -12.54 -15.99 -15.03
N ALA A 548 -12.00 -16.94 -14.24
CA ALA A 548 -12.40 -17.15 -12.86
C ALA A 548 -12.01 -15.99 -11.94
N ILE A 549 -10.86 -15.37 -12.14
CA ILE A 549 -10.40 -14.22 -11.36
C ILE A 549 -11.34 -13.03 -11.59
N VAL A 550 -11.62 -12.67 -12.85
CA VAL A 550 -12.53 -11.56 -13.16
C VAL A 550 -13.92 -11.81 -12.57
N SER A 551 -14.42 -13.05 -12.70
CA SER A 551 -15.71 -13.43 -12.13
C SER A 551 -15.74 -13.32 -10.60
N ALA A 552 -14.65 -13.71 -9.93
CA ALA A 552 -14.52 -13.62 -8.49
C ALA A 552 -14.48 -12.15 -8.02
N ILE A 553 -13.76 -11.28 -8.74
CA ILE A 553 -13.70 -9.84 -8.42
C ILE A 553 -15.10 -9.21 -8.54
N ILE A 554 -15.85 -9.52 -9.61
CA ILE A 554 -17.20 -9.00 -9.80
C ILE A 554 -18.12 -9.48 -8.67
N ALA A 555 -18.10 -10.77 -8.33
CA ALA A 555 -18.90 -11.32 -7.26
C ALA A 555 -18.55 -10.75 -5.88
N LEU A 556 -17.26 -10.50 -5.62
CA LEU A 556 -16.79 -9.84 -4.40
C LEU A 556 -17.36 -8.43 -4.29
N ALA A 557 -17.23 -7.65 -5.36
CA ALA A 557 -17.71 -6.27 -5.37
C ALA A 557 -19.24 -6.21 -5.18
N ASP A 558 -19.99 -7.11 -5.82
CA ASP A 558 -21.44 -7.23 -5.63
C ASP A 558 -21.80 -7.55 -4.18
N SER A 559 -21.07 -8.47 -3.54
CA SER A 559 -21.24 -8.82 -2.14
C SER A 559 -20.94 -7.67 -1.17
N LEU A 560 -20.07 -6.75 -1.58
CA LEU A 560 -19.72 -5.55 -0.83
C LEU A 560 -20.55 -4.32 -1.24
N HIS A 561 -21.47 -4.49 -2.19
CA HIS A 561 -22.29 -3.43 -2.77
C HIS A 561 -21.46 -2.30 -3.42
N LEU A 562 -20.33 -2.66 -4.00
CA LEU A 562 -19.47 -1.77 -4.77
C LEU A 562 -19.87 -1.85 -6.26
N ARG A 563 -19.77 -0.73 -6.94
CA ARG A 563 -19.85 -0.72 -8.41
C ARG A 563 -18.56 -1.27 -8.99
N VAL A 564 -18.67 -1.98 -10.10
CA VAL A 564 -17.51 -2.54 -10.82
C VAL A 564 -17.40 -1.90 -12.17
N MET A 565 -16.17 -1.54 -12.54
CA MET A 565 -15.77 -1.12 -13.86
C MET A 565 -14.64 -2.02 -14.37
N ALA A 566 -14.68 -2.39 -15.63
CA ALA A 566 -13.61 -3.14 -16.28
C ALA A 566 -12.75 -2.20 -17.13
N GLU A 567 -11.44 -2.32 -16.96
CA GLU A 567 -10.48 -1.53 -17.72
C GLU A 567 -9.85 -2.29 -18.88
N GLY A 568 -9.39 -1.52 -19.90
CA GLY A 568 -8.64 -2.09 -21.01
C GLY A 568 -9.47 -3.00 -21.91
N VAL A 569 -10.77 -2.80 -21.99
CA VAL A 569 -11.63 -3.58 -22.89
C VAL A 569 -11.29 -3.26 -24.34
N GLU A 570 -10.96 -4.29 -25.14
CA GLU A 570 -10.52 -4.18 -26.53
C GLU A 570 -11.43 -4.93 -27.51
N THR A 571 -12.24 -5.89 -27.03
CA THR A 571 -13.04 -6.77 -27.89
C THR A 571 -14.50 -6.89 -27.45
N ALA A 572 -15.40 -7.17 -28.41
CA ALA A 572 -16.81 -7.45 -28.13
C ALA A 572 -17.01 -8.70 -27.25
N ALA A 573 -16.14 -9.70 -27.37
CA ALA A 573 -16.20 -10.91 -26.55
C ALA A 573 -15.95 -10.60 -25.07
N GLN A 574 -15.02 -9.69 -24.76
CA GLN A 574 -14.78 -9.24 -23.39
C GLN A 574 -16.01 -8.53 -22.83
N ILE A 575 -16.68 -7.69 -23.62
CA ILE A 575 -17.90 -6.99 -23.19
C ILE A 575 -19.00 -7.97 -22.85
N GLU A 576 -19.25 -8.97 -23.70
CA GLU A 576 -20.28 -9.98 -23.47
C GLU A 576 -20.00 -10.80 -22.21
N PHE A 577 -18.76 -11.23 -22.03
CA PHE A 577 -18.31 -11.90 -20.82
C PHE A 577 -18.57 -11.08 -19.53
N LEU A 578 -18.21 -9.79 -19.57
CA LEU A 578 -18.39 -8.87 -18.45
C LEU A 578 -19.87 -8.62 -18.16
N ARG A 579 -20.69 -8.44 -19.20
CA ARG A 579 -22.13 -8.26 -19.11
C ARG A 579 -22.82 -9.45 -18.45
N GLU A 580 -22.52 -10.67 -18.93
CA GLU A 580 -23.09 -11.91 -18.38
C GLU A 580 -22.81 -12.07 -16.87
N ARG A 581 -21.73 -11.48 -16.38
CA ARG A 581 -21.33 -11.53 -14.96
C ARG A 581 -21.78 -10.34 -14.13
N GLY A 582 -22.53 -9.42 -14.75
CA GLY A 582 -23.11 -8.27 -14.07
C GLY A 582 -22.17 -7.07 -13.92
N CYS A 583 -21.04 -7.03 -14.61
CA CYS A 583 -20.25 -5.83 -14.74
C CYS A 583 -21.00 -4.81 -15.61
N ARG A 584 -21.26 -3.62 -15.07
CA ARG A 584 -22.11 -2.61 -15.74
C ARG A 584 -21.34 -1.51 -16.40
N ALA A 585 -20.10 -1.29 -16.05
CA ALA A 585 -19.30 -0.21 -16.59
C ALA A 585 -17.99 -0.74 -17.17
N ALA A 586 -17.56 -0.14 -18.26
CA ALA A 586 -16.30 -0.51 -18.91
C ALA A 586 -15.61 0.71 -19.53
N GLN A 587 -14.30 0.60 -19.62
CA GLN A 587 -13.40 1.55 -20.24
C GLN A 587 -12.37 0.80 -21.07
N GLY A 588 -12.04 1.31 -22.27
CA GLY A 588 -11.03 0.65 -23.10
C GLY A 588 -11.04 1.12 -24.55
N TYR A 589 -10.07 0.62 -25.30
CA TYR A 589 -9.86 1.00 -26.71
C TYR A 589 -10.96 0.51 -27.65
N PHE A 590 -11.75 -0.45 -27.19
CA PHE A 590 -12.95 -0.85 -27.92
C PHE A 590 -13.93 0.32 -28.11
N TYR A 591 -14.04 1.19 -27.12
CA TYR A 591 -14.94 2.33 -27.17
C TYR A 591 -14.25 3.60 -27.69
N SER A 592 -13.11 3.94 -27.07
CA SER A 592 -12.31 5.10 -27.48
C SER A 592 -10.92 5.05 -26.84
N TRP A 593 -9.95 5.55 -27.57
CA TRP A 593 -8.68 5.99 -27.01
C TRP A 593 -8.90 7.21 -26.11
N PRO A 594 -7.99 7.52 -25.17
CA PRO A 594 -7.97 8.81 -24.50
C PRO A 594 -7.86 9.94 -25.55
N VAL A 595 -8.77 10.90 -25.49
CA VAL A 595 -8.90 12.00 -26.47
C VAL A 595 -8.80 13.36 -25.78
N ASP A 596 -8.58 14.43 -26.53
CA ASP A 596 -8.64 15.78 -26.00
C ASP A 596 -10.08 16.21 -25.65
N ALA A 597 -10.22 17.32 -24.93
CA ALA A 597 -11.52 17.81 -24.48
C ALA A 597 -12.49 18.11 -25.61
N ALA A 598 -12.01 18.55 -26.79
CA ALA A 598 -12.84 18.86 -27.93
C ALA A 598 -13.40 17.58 -28.55
N ALA A 599 -12.55 16.60 -28.81
CA ALA A 599 -12.96 15.30 -29.33
C ALA A 599 -13.91 14.56 -28.35
N PHE A 600 -13.69 14.69 -27.01
CA PHE A 600 -14.60 14.13 -26.02
C PHE A 600 -15.99 14.82 -26.08
N SER A 601 -16.03 16.15 -26.26
CA SER A 601 -17.29 16.87 -26.43
C SER A 601 -18.05 16.38 -27.66
N ASP A 602 -17.35 16.07 -28.76
CA ASP A 602 -17.97 15.50 -29.98
C ASP A 602 -18.56 14.11 -29.72
N LEU A 603 -17.92 13.28 -28.84
CA LEU A 603 -18.48 11.99 -28.41
C LEU A 603 -19.80 12.18 -27.66
N LEU A 604 -19.85 13.14 -26.72
CA LEU A 604 -21.06 13.47 -25.97
C LEU A 604 -22.20 13.94 -26.87
N LEU A 605 -21.89 14.78 -27.85
CA LEU A 605 -22.88 15.27 -28.80
C LEU A 605 -23.45 14.16 -29.72
N LYS A 606 -22.59 13.25 -30.18
CA LYS A 606 -23.02 12.08 -30.96
C LYS A 606 -23.98 11.20 -30.19
N GLN A 607 -23.70 10.99 -28.90
CA GLN A 607 -24.59 10.23 -28.03
C GLN A 607 -25.93 10.94 -27.81
N ALA A 608 -25.94 12.25 -27.62
CA ALA A 608 -27.18 13.02 -27.44
C ALA A 608 -28.07 13.02 -28.68
N GLY A 609 -27.49 12.88 -29.87
CA GLY A 609 -28.20 12.81 -31.14
C GLY A 609 -28.65 11.43 -31.60
N ALA A 610 -28.12 10.37 -30.98
CA ALA A 610 -28.51 8.99 -31.25
C ALA A 610 -29.68 8.61 -30.32
N ALA A 611 -30.90 8.53 -30.86
CA ALA A 611 -31.98 7.77 -30.21
C ALA A 611 -31.46 6.34 -29.94
N PRO A 612 -31.94 5.63 -28.88
CA PRO A 612 -31.40 4.33 -28.47
C PRO A 612 -31.61 3.29 -29.59
N SER A 613 -30.64 3.18 -30.48
CA SER A 613 -30.53 2.09 -31.43
C SER A 613 -29.40 1.21 -31.02
N VAL A 614 -29.72 -0.03 -30.67
CA VAL A 614 -28.79 -1.15 -30.52
C VAL A 614 -27.79 -1.09 -31.66
N MET A 615 -26.53 -0.75 -31.37
CA MET A 615 -25.46 -0.86 -32.36
C MET A 615 -25.24 -2.34 -32.62
N SER A 616 -25.84 -2.83 -33.72
CA SER A 616 -25.49 -4.13 -34.28
C SER A 616 -24.06 -4.04 -34.81
N ALA A 617 -23.21 -4.97 -34.32
CA ALA A 617 -21.84 -5.17 -34.76
C ALA A 617 -21.79 -5.27 -36.28
N GLY A 618 -20.99 -4.43 -36.93
CA GLY A 618 -20.50 -4.55 -38.29
C GLY A 618 -19.00 -4.82 -38.24
#